data_fc5607140bd89e6149a369f293a1529d
#
_entry.id   fc5607140bd89e6149a369f293a1529d
#
_cell.length_a   1.000
_cell.length_b   1.000
_cell.length_c   1.000
_cell.angle_alpha   90.00
_cell.angle_beta   90.00
_cell.angle_gamma   90.00
#
_symmetry.space_group_name_H-M   'P 1'
#
loop_
_entity.id
_entity.type
_entity.pdbx_description
1 polymer ?
#
loop_
_entity_poly.entity_id
_entity_poly.type
_entity_poly.pdbx_seq_one_letter_code
_entity_poly.pdbx_strand_id
1 'polypeptide(L)'
;GGFANTELRAVADVRVFEFFDFITLDDGEAPIEQLVYFVRNKITIEELKRTFTLVNNKVVYINNSKCIDYKQFETGTPDYSDLLLDKYIAAIEVINPMHSLWSNGRWNKLTMAHGCYWGKCTFCDISLNYIQAYEPLTAAVICDRMEQIIAQTGETGFHFVDEAAPPSLMRAVALEIIKRKLVVSWWTNIRFEKSFTRDLCLLLKASGCIGVSGGLEVASDRLLELIQKGVTVEQVARVNKNFTDAGIMVHAYLMYGFPTQTVQETIDSMEMVRQLFENDVLQSGFWHQFAMTTHSPVGLHPEQFHVTIVNNQIGAFANNDLVHNDPTGADHSKFGEGLKISLFNYMEGAGLDKPVHTWFKEKFPATTIPPNYIESILNNNVPLIANENHKILFLGNAPQTSFFTKTKKGVTHQMAALLFSTRTGELEIKLTREQGIWLTAMLQHMKENGEAIFTLTQIKENYTLSGLTDFELFWNNPPVNTLFEVGLLHI
;
A
#
# COMPACT_ATOMS: atom_id res chain seq x y z
N GLY A 1 -14.44 19.09 3.84
CA GLY A 1 -13.24 18.36 3.63
C GLY A 1 -12.64 17.79 4.90
N GLY A 2 -11.53 17.06 4.77
CA GLY A 2 -10.86 16.40 5.89
C GLY A 2 -10.50 17.32 7.06
N PHE A 3 -10.10 18.53 6.76
CA PHE A 3 -9.82 19.57 7.75
C PHE A 3 -11.04 19.85 8.67
N ALA A 4 -12.20 20.09 8.11
CA ALA A 4 -13.42 20.32 8.88
C ALA A 4 -13.92 19.05 9.61
N ASN A 5 -13.55 17.87 9.15
CA ASN A 5 -13.92 16.61 9.79
C ASN A 5 -13.30 16.44 11.17
N THR A 6 -12.02 16.74 11.32
CA THR A 6 -11.30 16.48 12.55
C THR A 6 -11.44 17.62 13.55
N GLU A 7 -11.38 18.87 13.09
CA GLU A 7 -11.21 20.04 13.95
C GLU A 7 -12.52 20.76 14.26
N LEU A 8 -13.45 20.79 13.31
CA LEU A 8 -14.71 21.51 13.45
C LEU A 8 -15.91 20.63 13.80
N ARG A 9 -15.74 19.33 13.90
CA ARG A 9 -16.84 18.38 14.10
C ARG A 9 -17.67 18.65 15.35
N ALA A 10 -17.05 19.08 16.44
CA ALA A 10 -17.75 19.36 17.69
C ALA A 10 -18.30 20.76 17.76
N VAL A 11 -17.50 21.75 17.34
CA VAL A 11 -17.83 23.18 17.41
C VAL A 11 -17.14 23.91 16.25
N ALA A 12 -17.93 24.56 15.39
CA ALA A 12 -17.37 25.48 14.41
C ALA A 12 -17.10 26.85 15.06
N ASP A 13 -15.88 27.34 14.93
CA ASP A 13 -15.53 28.69 15.36
C ASP A 13 -16.19 29.74 14.43
N VAL A 14 -16.84 30.71 15.00
CA VAL A 14 -17.56 31.77 14.22
C VAL A 14 -16.66 32.49 13.24
N ARG A 15 -15.36 32.64 13.55
CA ARG A 15 -14.39 33.33 12.70
C ARG A 15 -14.17 32.67 11.36
N VAL A 16 -14.44 31.33 11.25
CA VAL A 16 -14.34 30.61 9.98
C VAL A 16 -15.33 31.16 8.94
N PHE A 17 -16.48 31.64 9.41
CA PHE A 17 -17.54 32.22 8.57
C PHE A 17 -17.26 33.64 8.08
N GLU A 18 -16.11 34.24 8.44
CA GLU A 18 -15.57 35.39 7.75
C GLU A 18 -15.03 35.04 6.36
N PHE A 19 -14.76 33.78 6.12
CA PHE A 19 -14.16 33.25 4.87
C PHE A 19 -15.07 32.28 4.09
N PHE A 20 -15.98 31.59 4.76
CA PHE A 20 -16.84 30.56 4.16
C PHE A 20 -18.30 30.74 4.62
N ASP A 21 -19.22 30.60 3.70
CA ASP A 21 -20.66 30.63 4.01
C ASP A 21 -21.14 29.30 4.58
N PHE A 22 -20.55 28.19 4.10
CA PHE A 22 -20.92 26.83 4.47
C PHE A 22 -19.69 25.94 4.67
N ILE A 23 -19.75 25.06 5.66
CA ILE A 23 -18.71 24.07 5.93
C ILE A 23 -19.39 22.71 6.06
N THR A 24 -19.05 21.78 5.16
CA THR A 24 -19.59 20.41 5.18
C THR A 24 -18.60 19.45 5.84
N LEU A 25 -19.13 18.41 6.48
CA LEU A 25 -18.36 17.35 7.11
C LEU A 25 -18.48 16.04 6.32
N ASP A 26 -17.47 15.17 6.50
CA ASP A 26 -17.39 13.83 5.91
C ASP A 26 -17.44 13.84 4.37
N ASP A 27 -18.05 12.85 3.74
CA ASP A 27 -18.15 12.74 2.29
C ASP A 27 -18.92 13.94 1.71
N GLY A 28 -18.37 14.54 0.67
CA GLY A 28 -18.83 15.84 0.19
C GLY A 28 -19.95 15.78 -0.85
N GLU A 29 -20.20 14.63 -1.48
CA GLU A 29 -21.08 14.50 -2.64
C GLU A 29 -22.52 14.90 -2.32
N ALA A 30 -23.15 14.26 -1.34
CA ALA A 30 -24.51 14.58 -0.93
C ALA A 30 -24.63 15.99 -0.33
N PRO A 31 -23.74 16.45 0.57
CA PRO A 31 -23.75 17.83 1.06
C PRO A 31 -23.64 18.88 -0.05
N ILE A 32 -22.73 18.70 -1.01
CA ILE A 32 -22.55 19.67 -2.13
C ILE A 32 -23.79 19.71 -3.00
N GLU A 33 -24.40 18.58 -3.33
CA GLU A 33 -25.63 18.55 -4.09
C GLU A 33 -26.76 19.33 -3.37
N GLN A 34 -26.94 19.10 -2.06
CA GLN A 34 -27.93 19.84 -1.26
C GLN A 34 -27.62 21.34 -1.22
N LEU A 35 -26.35 21.73 -1.09
CA LEU A 35 -25.94 23.14 -1.16
C LEU A 35 -26.29 23.77 -2.52
N VAL A 36 -26.06 23.08 -3.62
CA VAL A 36 -26.46 23.55 -4.96
C VAL A 36 -27.98 23.73 -5.06
N TYR A 37 -28.77 22.81 -4.53
CA TYR A 37 -30.23 22.94 -4.51
C TYR A 37 -30.67 24.10 -3.63
N PHE A 38 -30.06 24.30 -2.45
CA PHE A 38 -30.33 25.42 -1.57
C PHE A 38 -30.04 26.79 -2.22
N VAL A 39 -28.84 26.96 -2.79
CA VAL A 39 -28.46 28.20 -3.50
C VAL A 39 -29.38 28.50 -4.69
N ARG A 40 -29.94 27.44 -5.31
CA ARG A 40 -30.92 27.57 -6.39
C ARG A 40 -32.36 27.72 -5.88
N ASN A 41 -32.59 27.91 -4.58
CA ASN A 41 -33.91 28.02 -3.94
C ASN A 41 -34.85 26.83 -4.21
N LYS A 42 -34.30 25.63 -4.36
CA LYS A 42 -35.07 24.39 -4.57
C LYS A 42 -35.40 23.68 -3.26
N ILE A 43 -34.60 23.91 -2.22
CA ILE A 43 -34.78 23.34 -0.88
C ILE A 43 -34.59 24.44 0.16
N THR A 44 -35.00 24.15 1.39
CA THR A 44 -34.80 25.05 2.53
C THR A 44 -33.50 24.76 3.26
N ILE A 45 -33.07 25.62 4.17
CA ILE A 45 -31.81 25.46 4.91
C ILE A 45 -31.84 24.21 5.81
N GLU A 46 -33.01 23.83 6.31
CA GLU A 46 -33.20 22.66 7.19
C GLU A 46 -32.99 21.33 6.46
N GLU A 47 -32.96 21.37 5.13
CA GLU A 47 -32.77 20.19 4.28
C GLU A 47 -31.27 19.93 3.96
N LEU A 48 -30.36 20.80 4.41
CA LEU A 48 -28.92 20.64 4.22
C LEU A 48 -28.39 19.41 4.97
N LYS A 49 -27.38 18.79 4.39
CA LYS A 49 -26.71 17.60 4.90
C LYS A 49 -25.37 17.97 5.54
N ARG A 50 -25.13 17.56 6.80
CA ARG A 50 -23.86 17.73 7.53
C ARG A 50 -23.17 19.07 7.32
N THR A 51 -23.92 20.18 7.44
CA THR A 51 -23.45 21.51 7.07
C THR A 51 -23.50 22.44 8.27
N PHE A 52 -22.39 23.10 8.57
CA PHE A 52 -22.34 24.28 9.41
C PHE A 52 -22.57 25.54 8.59
N THR A 53 -23.33 26.50 9.13
CA THR A 53 -23.54 27.83 8.55
C THR A 53 -23.96 28.82 9.64
N LEU A 54 -24.07 30.08 9.28
CA LEU A 54 -24.58 31.15 10.16
C LEU A 54 -26.07 31.41 9.92
N VAL A 55 -26.85 31.31 11.00
CA VAL A 55 -28.26 31.76 11.01
C VAL A 55 -28.39 32.80 12.10
N ASN A 56 -28.79 34.01 11.75
CA ASN A 56 -28.88 35.15 12.69
C ASN A 56 -27.60 35.36 13.53
N ASN A 57 -26.44 35.34 12.87
CA ASN A 57 -25.09 35.44 13.46
C ASN A 57 -24.76 34.36 14.51
N LYS A 58 -25.46 33.24 14.50
CA LYS A 58 -25.13 32.06 15.31
C LYS A 58 -24.74 30.88 14.42
N VAL A 59 -23.67 30.18 14.81
CA VAL A 59 -23.27 28.95 14.15
C VAL A 59 -24.34 27.90 14.43
N VAL A 60 -24.87 27.31 13.37
CA VAL A 60 -25.80 26.16 13.43
C VAL A 60 -25.25 25.01 12.62
N TYR A 61 -25.45 23.81 13.14
CA TYR A 61 -25.18 22.56 12.42
C TYR A 61 -26.49 21.94 11.97
N ILE A 62 -26.60 21.67 10.70
CA ILE A 62 -27.78 21.10 10.06
C ILE A 62 -27.41 19.76 9.47
N ASN A 63 -28.20 18.74 9.75
CA ASN A 63 -27.98 17.40 9.20
C ASN A 63 -29.31 16.71 8.90
N ASN A 64 -29.75 16.84 7.67
CA ASN A 64 -30.94 16.15 7.20
C ASN A 64 -30.69 14.63 7.10
N SER A 65 -31.24 13.87 8.04
CA SER A 65 -31.12 12.42 8.09
C SER A 65 -31.83 11.69 6.94
N LYS A 66 -32.72 12.34 6.23
CA LYS A 66 -33.44 11.78 5.07
C LYS A 66 -32.59 11.83 3.80
N CYS A 67 -31.58 12.69 3.74
CA CYS A 67 -30.63 12.73 2.67
C CYS A 67 -29.62 11.59 2.86
N ILE A 68 -29.60 10.64 1.91
CA ILE A 68 -28.72 9.47 1.94
C ILE A 68 -27.41 9.84 1.28
N ASP A 69 -26.30 9.33 1.80
CA ASP A 69 -24.99 9.49 1.20
C ASP A 69 -24.84 8.59 -0.03
N TYR A 70 -24.06 9.04 -1.00
CA TYR A 70 -23.72 8.24 -2.16
C TYR A 70 -22.72 7.14 -1.77
N LYS A 71 -22.86 5.98 -2.39
CA LYS A 71 -21.88 4.91 -2.30
C LYS A 71 -20.71 5.20 -3.22
N GLN A 72 -19.51 4.69 -2.87
CA GLN A 72 -18.29 4.92 -3.65
C GLN A 72 -18.44 4.56 -5.14
N PHE A 73 -19.22 3.55 -5.50
CA PHE A 73 -19.45 3.17 -6.89
C PHE A 73 -20.40 4.13 -7.64
N GLU A 74 -21.18 4.96 -6.90
CA GLU A 74 -22.13 5.94 -7.47
C GLU A 74 -21.47 7.29 -7.75
N THR A 75 -20.28 7.55 -7.20
CA THR A 75 -19.62 8.88 -7.28
C THR A 75 -19.05 9.23 -8.66
N GLY A 76 -19.04 8.30 -9.60
CA GLY A 76 -18.54 8.55 -10.95
C GLY A 76 -17.00 8.63 -11.06
N THR A 77 -16.53 9.11 -12.19
CA THR A 77 -15.11 9.33 -12.49
C THR A 77 -14.78 10.80 -12.28
N PRO A 78 -13.63 11.15 -11.63
CA PRO A 78 -13.17 12.53 -11.54
C PRO A 78 -13.07 13.17 -12.94
N ASP A 79 -13.56 14.40 -13.06
CA ASP A 79 -13.48 15.18 -14.29
C ASP A 79 -12.39 16.25 -14.17
N TYR A 80 -11.37 16.15 -15.01
CA TYR A 80 -10.23 17.08 -15.08
C TYR A 80 -10.28 17.96 -16.33
N SER A 81 -11.36 17.93 -17.11
CA SER A 81 -11.45 18.58 -18.42
C SER A 81 -11.38 20.12 -18.36
N ASP A 82 -11.74 20.72 -17.22
CA ASP A 82 -11.69 22.16 -16.98
C ASP A 82 -10.38 22.64 -16.34
N LEU A 83 -9.47 21.71 -16.02
CA LEU A 83 -8.19 22.07 -15.41
C LEU A 83 -7.13 22.41 -16.45
N LEU A 84 -6.37 23.47 -16.18
CA LEU A 84 -5.26 23.91 -17.02
C LEU A 84 -4.01 23.06 -16.70
N LEU A 85 -4.05 21.76 -17.03
CA LEU A 85 -3.04 20.78 -16.63
C LEU A 85 -1.62 21.18 -17.03
N ASP A 86 -1.44 21.85 -18.17
CA ASP A 86 -0.13 22.35 -18.65
C ASP A 86 0.52 23.37 -17.72
N LYS A 87 -0.29 24.06 -16.90
CA LYS A 87 0.19 25.08 -15.95
C LYS A 87 0.56 24.51 -14.59
N TYR A 88 0.26 23.24 -14.32
CA TYR A 88 0.67 22.59 -13.08
C TYR A 88 2.14 22.19 -13.18
N ILE A 89 2.93 22.62 -12.20
CA ILE A 89 4.34 22.25 -12.09
C ILE A 89 4.46 21.05 -11.15
N ALA A 90 5.38 20.14 -11.46
CA ALA A 90 5.77 19.10 -10.51
C ALA A 90 6.44 19.78 -9.30
N ALA A 91 6.11 19.33 -8.08
CA ALA A 91 6.74 19.85 -6.88
C ALA A 91 8.23 19.54 -6.88
N ILE A 92 9.05 20.59 -6.83
CA ILE A 92 10.52 20.48 -6.79
C ILE A 92 11.00 20.40 -5.34
N GLU A 93 10.34 21.12 -4.44
CA GLU A 93 10.59 21.05 -3.00
C GLU A 93 9.72 19.99 -2.38
N VAL A 94 10.33 19.01 -1.75
CA VAL A 94 9.65 17.80 -1.32
C VAL A 94 9.85 17.61 0.17
N ILE A 95 8.73 17.65 0.90
CA ILE A 95 8.73 17.34 2.32
C ILE A 95 8.92 15.82 2.51
N ASN A 96 8.25 15.02 1.69
CA ASN A 96 8.34 13.57 1.73
C ASN A 96 9.29 13.05 0.64
N PRO A 97 10.39 12.34 1.00
CA PRO A 97 11.40 11.90 0.06
C PRO A 97 10.91 10.99 -1.06
N MET A 98 9.81 10.25 -0.90
CA MET A 98 9.27 9.40 -1.97
C MET A 98 8.93 10.21 -3.23
N HIS A 99 8.60 11.50 -3.10
CA HIS A 99 8.29 12.35 -4.25
C HIS A 99 9.49 12.56 -5.17
N SER A 100 10.70 12.52 -4.67
CA SER A 100 11.90 12.58 -5.50
C SER A 100 12.21 11.26 -6.21
N LEU A 101 11.70 10.12 -5.70
CA LEU A 101 11.94 8.81 -6.27
C LEU A 101 10.93 8.42 -7.35
N TRP A 102 9.63 8.59 -7.11
CA TRP A 102 8.60 8.13 -8.05
C TRP A 102 7.34 8.99 -8.15
N SER A 103 7.16 10.02 -7.31
CA SER A 103 5.88 10.74 -7.30
C SER A 103 5.98 12.23 -7.63
N ASN A 104 7.09 12.68 -8.23
CA ASN A 104 7.29 14.06 -8.66
C ASN A 104 6.52 14.43 -9.94
N GLY A 105 5.85 13.48 -10.56
CA GLY A 105 5.09 13.67 -11.79
C GLY A 105 3.63 14.11 -11.55
N ARG A 106 2.93 14.34 -12.65
CA ARG A 106 1.50 14.57 -12.67
C ARG A 106 0.78 13.23 -12.58
N TRP A 107 0.33 12.88 -11.39
CA TRP A 107 -0.36 11.63 -11.15
C TRP A 107 -1.87 11.86 -11.11
N ASN A 108 -2.61 11.17 -11.95
CA ASN A 108 -4.06 11.07 -11.83
C ASN A 108 -4.42 10.43 -10.48
N LYS A 109 -5.41 10.98 -9.79
CA LYS A 109 -5.83 10.52 -8.47
C LYS A 109 -7.08 9.67 -8.57
N LEU A 110 -7.04 8.47 -8.02
CA LEU A 110 -8.18 7.56 -7.84
C LEU A 110 -8.09 6.89 -6.48
N THR A 111 -9.18 6.27 -6.04
CA THR A 111 -9.21 5.35 -4.90
C THR A 111 -9.73 3.99 -5.36
N MET A 112 -9.15 2.91 -4.83
CA MET A 112 -9.65 1.55 -5.01
C MET A 112 -10.79 1.25 -4.03
N ALA A 113 -10.68 1.79 -2.81
CA ALA A 113 -11.69 1.62 -1.77
C ALA A 113 -11.79 2.90 -0.93
N HIS A 114 -13.01 3.28 -0.56
CA HIS A 114 -13.23 4.32 0.44
C HIS A 114 -13.03 3.74 1.85
N GLY A 115 -12.45 4.53 2.75
CA GLY A 115 -12.19 4.12 4.12
C GLY A 115 -11.06 3.09 4.28
N CYS A 116 -10.85 2.63 5.52
CA CYS A 116 -9.78 1.70 5.85
C CYS A 116 -10.32 0.33 6.25
N TYR A 117 -9.95 -0.73 5.52
CA TYR A 117 -10.39 -2.09 5.82
C TYR A 117 -9.88 -2.64 7.16
N TRP A 118 -8.80 -2.06 7.71
CA TRP A 118 -8.27 -2.47 9.00
C TRP A 118 -8.99 -1.80 10.18
N GLY A 119 -9.06 -0.48 10.21
CA GLY A 119 -9.85 0.32 11.15
C GLY A 119 -9.54 0.08 12.64
N LYS A 120 -8.29 -0.31 13.03
CA LYS A 120 -7.95 -0.67 14.41
C LYS A 120 -6.80 0.13 15.03
N CYS A 121 -6.05 0.89 14.19
CA CYS A 121 -4.87 1.58 14.67
C CYS A 121 -5.22 2.63 15.72
N THR A 122 -4.58 2.56 16.89
CA THR A 122 -4.94 3.38 18.05
C THR A 122 -4.53 4.85 17.94
N PHE A 123 -3.64 5.18 17.01
CA PHE A 123 -3.24 6.56 16.71
C PHE A 123 -4.09 7.23 15.62
N CYS A 124 -4.88 6.46 14.89
CA CYS A 124 -5.66 6.94 13.75
C CYS A 124 -7.08 7.35 14.17
N ASP A 125 -7.68 8.30 13.47
CA ASP A 125 -9.03 8.82 13.75
C ASP A 125 -10.13 7.83 13.31
N ILE A 126 -10.03 6.58 13.74
CA ILE A 126 -10.93 5.48 13.36
C ILE A 126 -12.36 5.64 13.87
N SER A 127 -12.63 6.60 14.75
CA SER A 127 -13.99 6.94 15.19
C SER A 127 -14.77 7.76 14.14
N LEU A 128 -14.11 8.28 13.12
CA LEU A 128 -14.75 9.08 12.08
C LEU A 128 -15.38 8.19 11.01
N ASN A 129 -16.59 8.55 10.61
CA ASN A 129 -17.41 7.74 9.70
C ASN A 129 -16.70 7.49 8.36
N TYR A 130 -16.02 8.49 7.80
CA TYR A 130 -15.35 8.36 6.51
C TYR A 130 -14.14 7.39 6.53
N ILE A 131 -13.54 7.13 7.71
CA ILE A 131 -12.51 6.10 7.87
C ILE A 131 -13.14 4.72 8.11
N GLN A 132 -14.24 4.67 8.86
CA GLN A 132 -14.94 3.41 9.18
C GLN A 132 -15.70 2.83 7.99
N ALA A 133 -16.24 3.68 7.12
CA ALA A 133 -17.07 3.27 5.99
C ALA A 133 -16.20 2.65 4.89
N TYR A 134 -15.90 1.35 5.02
CA TYR A 134 -15.12 0.65 4.02
C TYR A 134 -15.99 0.22 2.83
N GLU A 135 -15.75 0.82 1.66
CA GLU A 135 -16.49 0.59 0.42
C GLU A 135 -15.53 0.33 -0.75
N PRO A 136 -15.16 -0.93 -1.04
CA PRO A 136 -14.30 -1.27 -2.15
C PRO A 136 -15.06 -1.19 -3.49
N LEU A 137 -14.39 -0.68 -4.52
CA LEU A 137 -14.84 -0.77 -5.91
C LEU A 137 -14.51 -2.14 -6.50
N THR A 138 -15.10 -2.46 -7.65
CA THR A 138 -14.65 -3.61 -8.45
C THR A 138 -13.48 -3.22 -9.35
N ALA A 139 -12.63 -4.19 -9.68
CA ALA A 139 -11.50 -3.97 -10.60
C ALA A 139 -11.95 -3.42 -11.96
N ALA A 140 -13.11 -3.87 -12.47
CA ALA A 140 -13.68 -3.38 -13.72
C ALA A 140 -13.97 -1.87 -13.63
N VAL A 141 -14.66 -1.42 -12.60
CA VAL A 141 -15.00 0.01 -12.39
C VAL A 141 -13.73 0.86 -12.25
N ILE A 142 -12.72 0.36 -11.54
CA ILE A 142 -11.44 1.07 -11.40
C ILE A 142 -10.77 1.24 -12.76
N CYS A 143 -10.67 0.18 -13.55
CA CYS A 143 -10.09 0.26 -14.89
C CYS A 143 -10.92 1.11 -15.86
N ASP A 144 -12.26 1.08 -15.77
CA ASP A 144 -13.14 1.98 -16.55
C ASP A 144 -12.83 3.45 -16.23
N ARG A 145 -12.67 3.79 -14.95
CA ARG A 145 -12.29 5.15 -14.51
C ARG A 145 -10.88 5.52 -14.98
N MET A 146 -9.93 4.58 -14.95
CA MET A 146 -8.58 4.82 -15.50
C MET A 146 -8.63 5.16 -16.99
N GLU A 147 -9.36 4.39 -17.81
CA GLU A 147 -9.51 4.64 -19.24
C GLU A 147 -10.17 6.00 -19.52
N GLN A 148 -11.21 6.36 -18.76
CA GLN A 148 -11.89 7.66 -18.88
C GLN A 148 -10.95 8.81 -18.56
N ILE A 149 -10.15 8.71 -17.48
CA ILE A 149 -9.19 9.75 -17.10
C ILE A 149 -8.06 9.87 -18.14
N ILE A 150 -7.54 8.75 -18.65
CA ILE A 150 -6.54 8.77 -19.74
C ILE A 150 -7.10 9.50 -20.97
N ALA A 151 -8.37 9.24 -21.31
CA ALA A 151 -9.02 9.91 -22.43
C ALA A 151 -9.17 11.43 -22.23
N GLN A 152 -9.36 11.89 -20.99
CA GLN A 152 -9.45 13.31 -20.64
C GLN A 152 -8.08 14.01 -20.60
N THR A 153 -7.08 13.36 -19.96
CA THR A 153 -5.81 14.01 -19.60
C THR A 153 -4.65 13.66 -20.51
N GLY A 154 -4.73 12.53 -21.21
CA GLY A 154 -3.59 11.94 -21.94
C GLY A 154 -2.53 11.31 -21.02
N GLU A 155 -2.64 11.44 -19.70
CA GLU A 155 -1.67 10.97 -18.74
C GLU A 155 -1.99 9.54 -18.28
N THR A 156 -0.95 8.68 -18.25
CA THR A 156 -1.08 7.24 -17.91
C THR A 156 -0.55 6.89 -16.53
N GLY A 157 -0.15 7.89 -15.74
CA GLY A 157 0.32 7.73 -14.37
C GLY A 157 -0.83 7.85 -13.35
N PHE A 158 -0.91 6.92 -12.38
CA PHE A 158 -1.96 6.90 -11.36
C PHE A 158 -1.38 6.80 -9.95
N HIS A 159 -1.88 7.65 -9.06
CA HIS A 159 -1.73 7.49 -7.63
C HIS A 159 -3.08 7.09 -7.03
N PHE A 160 -3.18 5.87 -6.55
CA PHE A 160 -4.34 5.46 -5.76
C PHE A 160 -4.18 5.97 -4.33
N VAL A 161 -5.03 6.94 -3.97
CA VAL A 161 -4.95 7.68 -2.70
C VAL A 161 -5.71 7.00 -1.56
N ASP A 162 -5.71 5.67 -1.56
CA ASP A 162 -6.33 4.84 -0.52
C ASP A 162 -5.69 5.09 0.84
N GLU A 163 -6.45 4.96 1.92
CA GLU A 163 -5.91 4.87 3.28
C GLU A 163 -5.02 3.63 3.44
N ALA A 164 -5.46 2.52 2.87
CA ALA A 164 -4.70 1.29 2.69
C ALA A 164 -5.35 0.46 1.57
N ALA A 165 -4.70 0.32 0.43
CA ALA A 165 -5.23 -0.48 -0.67
C ALA A 165 -5.27 -1.97 -0.30
N PRO A 166 -6.41 -2.66 -0.43
CA PRO A 166 -6.53 -4.06 -0.04
C PRO A 166 -5.76 -4.98 -0.99
N PRO A 167 -4.94 -5.91 -0.50
CA PRO A 167 -4.14 -6.81 -1.36
C PRO A 167 -4.97 -7.61 -2.36
N SER A 168 -6.15 -8.08 -1.97
CA SER A 168 -7.06 -8.83 -2.85
C SER A 168 -7.61 -7.98 -3.99
N LEU A 169 -7.92 -6.71 -3.72
CA LEU A 169 -8.38 -5.78 -4.74
C LEU A 169 -7.23 -5.34 -5.66
N MET A 170 -6.04 -5.07 -5.11
CA MET A 170 -4.83 -4.81 -5.90
C MET A 170 -4.55 -5.95 -6.88
N ARG A 171 -4.67 -7.22 -6.43
CA ARG A 171 -4.57 -8.40 -7.29
C ARG A 171 -5.59 -8.35 -8.43
N ALA A 172 -6.86 -8.09 -8.11
CA ALA A 172 -7.92 -8.05 -9.10
C ALA A 172 -7.72 -6.92 -10.13
N VAL A 173 -7.30 -5.73 -9.66
CA VAL A 173 -6.97 -4.58 -10.52
C VAL A 173 -5.79 -4.90 -11.43
N ALA A 174 -4.73 -5.52 -10.90
CA ALA A 174 -3.57 -5.91 -11.70
C ALA A 174 -3.94 -6.88 -12.84
N LEU A 175 -4.77 -7.87 -12.54
CA LEU A 175 -5.29 -8.80 -13.55
C LEU A 175 -6.13 -8.11 -14.61
N GLU A 176 -7.00 -7.19 -14.22
CA GLU A 176 -7.86 -6.45 -15.14
C GLU A 176 -7.05 -5.50 -16.04
N ILE A 177 -6.02 -4.81 -15.49
CA ILE A 177 -5.07 -3.98 -16.25
C ILE A 177 -4.37 -4.83 -17.33
N ILE A 178 -3.86 -6.00 -16.96
CA ILE A 178 -3.17 -6.91 -17.89
C ILE A 178 -4.14 -7.43 -18.95
N LYS A 179 -5.34 -7.84 -18.57
CA LYS A 179 -6.39 -8.32 -19.46
C LYS A 179 -6.77 -7.27 -20.50
N ARG A 180 -6.97 -6.02 -20.08
CA ARG A 180 -7.28 -4.88 -20.96
C ARG A 180 -6.07 -4.38 -21.74
N LYS A 181 -4.86 -4.86 -21.44
CA LYS A 181 -3.60 -4.38 -22.02
C LYS A 181 -3.39 -2.87 -21.80
N LEU A 182 -3.82 -2.35 -20.65
CA LEU A 182 -3.61 -0.97 -20.29
C LEU A 182 -2.13 -0.72 -20.02
N VAL A 183 -1.57 0.31 -20.68
CA VAL A 183 -0.18 0.72 -20.47
C VAL A 183 -0.17 1.88 -19.48
N VAL A 184 0.04 1.56 -18.22
CA VAL A 184 -0.05 2.52 -17.12
C VAL A 184 1.11 2.33 -16.15
N SER A 185 1.42 3.38 -15.38
CA SER A 185 2.25 3.31 -14.19
C SER A 185 1.43 3.73 -12.98
N TRP A 186 1.55 3.02 -11.87
CA TRP A 186 0.77 3.34 -10.69
C TRP A 186 1.49 3.03 -9.38
N TRP A 187 1.07 3.69 -8.32
CA TRP A 187 1.51 3.45 -6.97
C TRP A 187 0.37 3.70 -5.97
N THR A 188 0.49 3.21 -4.74
CA THR A 188 -0.55 3.33 -3.72
C THR A 188 0.00 3.20 -2.32
N ASN A 189 -0.83 3.59 -1.34
CA ASN A 189 -0.60 3.31 0.07
C ASN A 189 -1.10 1.92 0.44
N ILE A 190 -0.33 1.20 1.24
CA ILE A 190 -0.63 -0.16 1.69
C ILE A 190 -0.42 -0.32 3.20
N ARG A 191 -0.87 -1.44 3.72
CA ARG A 191 -0.36 -2.03 4.96
C ARG A 191 0.56 -3.18 4.58
N PHE A 192 1.67 -3.39 5.28
CA PHE A 192 2.61 -4.47 4.99
C PHE A 192 2.04 -5.85 5.38
N GLU A 193 0.97 -6.26 4.69
CA GLU A 193 0.27 -7.52 4.92
C GLU A 193 1.07 -8.72 4.42
N LYS A 194 1.06 -9.83 5.18
CA LYS A 194 1.71 -11.09 4.78
C LYS A 194 1.18 -11.68 3.46
N SER A 195 0.01 -11.24 3.01
CA SER A 195 -0.59 -11.61 1.73
C SER A 195 0.14 -11.01 0.52
N PHE A 196 1.01 -10.01 0.69
CA PHE A 196 1.93 -9.56 -0.36
C PHE A 196 3.08 -10.57 -0.53
N THR A 197 2.74 -11.71 -1.11
CA THR A 197 3.70 -12.74 -1.48
C THR A 197 4.59 -12.26 -2.63
N ARG A 198 5.73 -12.94 -2.86
CA ARG A 198 6.61 -12.68 -4.01
C ARG A 198 5.81 -12.67 -5.32
N ASP A 199 4.94 -13.65 -5.51
CA ASP A 199 4.19 -13.83 -6.74
C ASP A 199 3.15 -12.72 -6.94
N LEU A 200 2.46 -12.29 -5.87
CA LEU A 200 1.59 -11.11 -5.94
C LEU A 200 2.39 -9.86 -6.31
N CYS A 201 3.55 -9.64 -5.70
CA CYS A 201 4.38 -8.46 -6.03
C CYS A 201 4.85 -8.49 -7.50
N LEU A 202 5.21 -9.66 -8.05
CA LEU A 202 5.52 -9.80 -9.47
C LEU A 202 4.32 -9.49 -10.39
N LEU A 203 3.12 -9.93 -10.01
CA LEU A 203 1.88 -9.59 -10.71
C LEU A 203 1.62 -8.07 -10.70
N LEU A 204 1.75 -7.43 -9.53
CA LEU A 204 1.60 -5.99 -9.39
C LEU A 204 2.62 -5.24 -10.27
N LYS A 205 3.88 -5.68 -10.29
CA LYS A 205 4.89 -5.13 -11.19
C LYS A 205 4.52 -5.24 -12.66
N ALA A 206 4.03 -6.40 -13.08
CA ALA A 206 3.60 -6.65 -14.46
C ALA A 206 2.43 -5.76 -14.88
N SER A 207 1.59 -5.32 -13.95
CA SER A 207 0.49 -4.39 -14.18
C SER A 207 0.90 -2.91 -14.16
N GLY A 208 2.19 -2.60 -13.96
CA GLY A 208 2.70 -1.23 -13.94
C GLY A 208 2.85 -0.62 -12.55
N CYS A 209 2.74 -1.38 -11.46
CA CYS A 209 3.06 -0.90 -10.13
C CYS A 209 4.56 -0.56 -10.03
N ILE A 210 4.89 0.67 -9.65
CA ILE A 210 6.28 1.15 -9.53
C ILE A 210 6.71 1.40 -8.09
N GLY A 211 5.75 1.64 -7.20
CA GLY A 211 6.06 1.93 -5.81
C GLY A 211 4.86 1.65 -4.90
N VAL A 212 5.17 1.45 -3.64
CA VAL A 212 4.18 1.36 -2.56
C VAL A 212 4.68 2.14 -1.35
N SER A 213 3.75 2.78 -0.63
CA SER A 213 4.05 3.39 0.66
C SER A 213 3.24 2.71 1.76
N GLY A 214 3.87 2.44 2.89
CA GLY A 214 3.21 1.75 3.99
C GLY A 214 3.69 2.20 5.36
N GLY A 215 2.84 2.04 6.37
CA GLY A 215 3.18 2.36 7.75
C GLY A 215 3.92 1.20 8.42
N LEU A 216 5.24 1.32 8.62
CA LEU A 216 5.97 0.55 9.63
C LEU A 216 5.70 1.15 11.01
N GLU A 217 5.50 2.46 11.07
CA GLU A 217 5.32 3.28 12.26
C GLU A 217 6.56 3.19 13.15
N VAL A 218 6.54 2.36 14.18
CA VAL A 218 7.67 2.15 15.10
C VAL A 218 8.21 0.74 14.90
N ALA A 219 9.51 0.59 14.63
CA ALA A 219 10.13 -0.73 14.53
C ALA A 219 10.37 -1.31 15.95
N SER A 220 9.28 -1.62 16.64
CA SER A 220 9.22 -2.26 17.96
C SER A 220 7.93 -3.07 18.02
N ASP A 221 8.04 -4.40 18.15
CA ASP A 221 6.85 -5.27 18.16
C ASP A 221 5.93 -4.96 19.35
N ARG A 222 6.48 -4.59 20.51
CA ARG A 222 5.70 -4.12 21.66
C ARG A 222 4.84 -2.89 21.31
N LEU A 223 5.43 -1.91 20.66
CA LEU A 223 4.70 -0.69 20.27
C LEU A 223 3.74 -0.95 19.10
N LEU A 224 4.09 -1.81 18.15
CA LEU A 224 3.20 -2.23 17.06
C LEU A 224 1.95 -2.95 17.60
N GLU A 225 2.09 -3.73 18.67
CA GLU A 225 0.96 -4.35 19.38
C GLU A 225 0.10 -3.30 20.08
N LEU A 226 0.70 -2.34 20.82
CA LEU A 226 0.00 -1.25 21.48
C LEU A 226 -0.73 -0.33 20.49
N ILE A 227 -0.14 -0.09 19.33
CA ILE A 227 -0.71 0.64 18.20
C ILE A 227 -1.84 -0.16 17.52
N GLN A 228 -1.93 -1.46 17.76
CA GLN A 228 -2.81 -2.39 17.05
C GLN A 228 -2.60 -2.38 15.53
N LYS A 229 -1.34 -2.21 15.11
CA LYS A 229 -1.00 -2.17 13.69
C LYS A 229 -1.24 -3.52 13.00
N GLY A 230 -1.12 -4.64 13.71
CA GLY A 230 -1.35 -6.00 13.19
C GLY A 230 -0.25 -6.48 12.25
N VAL A 231 0.95 -5.94 12.37
CA VAL A 231 2.17 -6.39 11.69
C VAL A 231 3.32 -6.46 12.70
N THR A 232 4.36 -7.23 12.36
CA THR A 232 5.63 -7.28 13.11
C THR A 232 6.78 -6.73 12.25
N VAL A 233 7.89 -6.38 12.87
CA VAL A 233 9.09 -5.93 12.14
C VAL A 233 9.57 -7.00 11.17
N GLU A 234 9.57 -8.28 11.58
CA GLU A 234 9.90 -9.41 10.71
C GLU A 234 8.99 -9.48 9.48
N GLN A 235 7.67 -9.37 9.68
CA GLN A 235 6.70 -9.37 8.57
C GLN A 235 6.97 -8.23 7.59
N VAL A 236 7.22 -7.02 8.10
CA VAL A 236 7.51 -5.84 7.27
C VAL A 236 8.79 -6.06 6.45
N ALA A 237 9.87 -6.57 7.05
CA ALA A 237 11.12 -6.84 6.34
C ALA A 237 10.90 -7.83 5.19
N ARG A 238 10.18 -8.93 5.42
CA ARG A 238 9.87 -9.94 4.39
C ARG A 238 8.99 -9.40 3.26
N VAL A 239 7.96 -8.62 3.61
CA VAL A 239 7.05 -8.01 2.63
C VAL A 239 7.80 -6.98 1.78
N ASN A 240 8.63 -6.15 2.40
CA ASN A 240 9.46 -5.19 1.68
C ASN A 240 10.39 -5.88 0.70
N LYS A 241 11.03 -6.99 1.13
CA LYS A 241 11.87 -7.81 0.23
C LYS A 241 11.07 -8.32 -0.97
N ASN A 242 9.85 -8.81 -0.79
CA ASN A 242 9.02 -9.28 -1.90
C ASN A 242 8.75 -8.17 -2.92
N PHE A 243 8.50 -6.94 -2.46
CA PHE A 243 8.31 -5.79 -3.35
C PHE A 243 9.60 -5.41 -4.07
N THR A 244 10.71 -5.27 -3.36
CA THR A 244 12.00 -4.87 -3.95
C THR A 244 12.55 -5.92 -4.90
N ASP A 245 12.44 -7.20 -4.59
CA ASP A 245 12.82 -8.30 -5.50
C ASP A 245 11.97 -8.29 -6.79
N ALA A 246 10.71 -7.84 -6.71
CA ALA A 246 9.87 -7.63 -7.88
C ALA A 246 10.19 -6.33 -8.66
N GLY A 247 11.07 -5.47 -8.13
CA GLY A 247 11.42 -4.17 -8.71
C GLY A 247 10.38 -3.09 -8.46
N ILE A 248 9.66 -3.16 -7.34
CA ILE A 248 8.74 -2.15 -6.84
C ILE A 248 9.40 -1.44 -5.67
N MET A 249 9.50 -0.11 -5.73
CA MET A 249 10.09 0.69 -4.66
C MET A 249 9.18 0.73 -3.44
N VAL A 250 9.79 0.75 -2.25
CA VAL A 250 9.08 0.77 -0.97
C VAL A 250 9.42 2.04 -0.21
N HIS A 251 8.38 2.74 0.24
CA HIS A 251 8.46 3.84 1.20
C HIS A 251 7.84 3.43 2.52
N ALA A 252 8.49 3.77 3.65
CA ALA A 252 7.95 3.53 4.97
C ALA A 252 7.59 4.83 5.68
N TYR A 253 6.34 4.97 6.12
CA TYR A 253 6.00 5.95 7.13
C TYR A 253 6.47 5.45 8.49
N LEU A 254 7.24 6.30 9.16
CA LEU A 254 7.92 6.01 10.42
C LEU A 254 7.46 7.04 11.46
N MET A 255 7.23 6.57 12.68
CA MET A 255 6.75 7.39 13.79
C MET A 255 7.66 7.21 15.00
N TYR A 256 7.83 8.28 15.77
CA TYR A 256 8.48 8.25 17.07
C TYR A 256 7.67 9.06 18.08
N GLY A 257 7.80 8.73 19.35
CA GLY A 257 7.09 9.43 20.41
C GLY A 257 5.67 8.94 20.68
N PHE A 258 5.35 7.72 20.26
CA PHE A 258 4.09 7.10 20.68
C PHE A 258 4.06 6.90 22.20
N PRO A 259 2.91 7.03 22.88
CA PRO A 259 2.81 6.85 24.33
C PRO A 259 3.58 5.65 24.86
N THR A 260 4.31 5.86 25.94
CA THR A 260 5.20 4.88 26.61
C THR A 260 6.47 4.48 25.84
N GLN A 261 6.72 5.03 24.66
CA GLN A 261 7.97 4.75 23.94
C GLN A 261 9.18 5.28 24.69
N THR A 262 10.15 4.41 24.92
CA THR A 262 11.41 4.74 25.62
C THR A 262 12.46 5.29 24.64
N VAL A 263 13.48 5.96 25.21
CA VAL A 263 14.68 6.38 24.45
C VAL A 263 15.33 5.19 23.73
N GLN A 264 15.47 4.05 24.43
CA GLN A 264 16.08 2.85 23.86
C GLN A 264 15.29 2.32 22.68
N GLU A 265 13.96 2.27 22.77
CA GLU A 265 13.11 1.82 21.65
C GLU A 265 13.19 2.74 20.43
N THR A 266 13.39 4.05 20.63
CA THR A 266 13.61 4.97 19.49
C THR A 266 14.93 4.68 18.80
N ILE A 267 16.01 4.45 19.57
CA ILE A 267 17.33 4.10 19.02
C ILE A 267 17.30 2.73 18.34
N ASP A 268 16.65 1.76 18.94
CA ASP A 268 16.53 0.40 18.40
C ASP A 268 15.65 0.38 17.12
N SER A 269 14.58 1.18 17.10
CA SER A 269 13.76 1.37 15.90
C SER A 269 14.56 2.00 14.75
N MET A 270 15.38 3.01 15.05
CA MET A 270 16.27 3.62 14.07
C MET A 270 17.30 2.61 13.52
N GLU A 271 17.86 1.74 14.37
CA GLU A 271 18.79 0.71 13.93
C GLU A 271 18.12 -0.31 13.00
N MET A 272 16.92 -0.77 13.32
CA MET A 272 16.19 -1.68 12.43
C MET A 272 15.87 -1.03 11.08
N VAL A 273 15.51 0.26 11.08
CA VAL A 273 15.31 1.04 9.84
C VAL A 273 16.63 1.16 9.06
N ARG A 274 17.76 1.45 9.72
CA ARG A 274 19.09 1.47 9.07
C ARG A 274 19.38 0.14 8.38
N GLN A 275 19.12 -0.99 9.07
CA GLN A 275 19.35 -2.32 8.50
C GLN A 275 18.40 -2.65 7.35
N LEU A 276 17.16 -2.13 7.32
CA LEU A 276 16.27 -2.25 6.16
C LEU A 276 16.85 -1.57 4.92
N PHE A 277 17.47 -0.39 5.08
CA PHE A 277 18.20 0.28 4.00
C PHE A 277 19.47 -0.48 3.60
N GLU A 278 20.26 -0.94 4.57
CA GLU A 278 21.49 -1.70 4.34
C GLU A 278 21.27 -3.00 3.54
N ASN A 279 20.09 -3.62 3.70
CA ASN A 279 19.68 -4.83 2.99
C ASN A 279 18.87 -4.54 1.72
N ASP A 280 18.84 -3.30 1.24
CA ASP A 280 18.12 -2.85 0.04
C ASP A 280 16.62 -3.20 0.01
N VAL A 281 15.98 -3.38 1.16
CA VAL A 281 14.55 -3.69 1.26
C VAL A 281 13.67 -2.48 1.59
N LEU A 282 14.29 -1.30 1.67
CA LEU A 282 13.62 -0.02 1.84
C LEU A 282 14.37 1.05 1.03
N GLN A 283 13.68 1.83 0.19
CA GLN A 283 14.30 2.85 -0.65
C GLN A 283 14.03 4.27 -0.14
N SER A 284 12.98 4.44 0.64
CA SER A 284 12.58 5.76 1.15
C SER A 284 11.83 5.62 2.46
N GLY A 285 11.84 6.67 3.26
CA GLY A 285 11.07 6.74 4.49
C GLY A 285 10.83 8.18 4.93
N PHE A 286 9.97 8.35 5.90
CA PHE A 286 9.70 9.65 6.51
C PHE A 286 9.37 9.48 8.00
N TRP A 287 10.17 10.12 8.86
CA TRP A 287 9.92 10.18 10.30
C TRP A 287 9.03 11.35 10.66
N HIS A 288 7.95 11.06 11.37
CA HIS A 288 7.11 12.08 12.01
C HIS A 288 6.97 11.81 13.51
N GLN A 289 6.87 12.87 14.27
CA GLN A 289 6.56 12.75 15.69
C GLN A 289 5.08 12.44 15.86
N PHE A 290 4.77 11.52 16.78
CA PHE A 290 3.39 11.22 17.12
C PHE A 290 2.63 12.48 17.54
N ALA A 291 1.46 12.69 16.96
CA ALA A 291 0.48 13.68 17.38
C ALA A 291 -0.77 12.95 17.89
N MET A 292 -1.17 13.26 19.12
CA MET A 292 -2.38 12.70 19.70
C MET A 292 -3.59 13.44 19.17
N THR A 293 -4.35 12.82 18.28
CA THR A 293 -5.53 13.44 17.69
C THR A 293 -6.78 13.24 18.54
N THR A 294 -7.71 14.20 18.49
CA THR A 294 -8.94 14.21 19.30
C THR A 294 -9.84 12.99 19.05
N HIS A 295 -9.83 12.45 17.85
CA HIS A 295 -10.72 11.38 17.43
C HIS A 295 -10.05 9.99 17.39
N SER A 296 -8.76 9.93 17.71
CA SER A 296 -8.05 8.65 17.83
C SER A 296 -8.41 7.92 19.13
N PRO A 297 -8.28 6.60 19.20
CA PRO A 297 -8.43 5.86 20.46
C PRO A 297 -7.53 6.40 21.60
N VAL A 298 -6.29 6.83 21.27
CA VAL A 298 -5.41 7.44 22.28
C VAL A 298 -5.97 8.76 22.80
N GLY A 299 -6.57 9.57 21.92
CA GLY A 299 -7.19 10.85 22.32
C GLY A 299 -8.51 10.67 23.09
N LEU A 300 -9.30 9.65 22.73
CA LEU A 300 -10.58 9.36 23.36
C LEU A 300 -10.43 8.64 24.72
N HIS A 301 -9.36 7.83 24.87
CA HIS A 301 -9.10 6.98 26.03
C HIS A 301 -7.65 7.07 26.50
N PRO A 302 -7.14 8.28 26.81
CA PRO A 302 -5.72 8.51 27.13
C PRO A 302 -5.21 7.71 28.33
N GLU A 303 -6.09 7.38 29.28
CA GLU A 303 -5.79 6.57 30.44
C GLU A 303 -5.34 5.14 30.11
N GLN A 304 -5.81 4.58 29.00
CA GLN A 304 -5.41 3.24 28.52
C GLN A 304 -3.99 3.23 27.97
N PHE A 305 -3.46 4.39 27.62
CA PHE A 305 -2.13 4.61 27.08
C PHE A 305 -1.18 5.28 28.08
N HIS A 306 -1.60 5.37 29.33
CA HIS A 306 -0.83 5.98 30.43
C HIS A 306 -0.46 7.45 30.22
N VAL A 307 -1.22 8.17 29.44
CA VAL A 307 -1.04 9.60 29.17
C VAL A 307 -2.19 10.42 29.76
N THR A 308 -1.93 11.71 30.01
CA THR A 308 -2.94 12.66 30.48
C THR A 308 -2.99 13.87 29.58
N ILE A 309 -4.19 14.29 29.20
CA ILE A 309 -4.38 15.51 28.40
C ILE A 309 -4.14 16.72 29.28
N VAL A 310 -3.25 17.62 28.84
CA VAL A 310 -2.86 18.81 29.58
C VAL A 310 -3.83 19.96 29.32
N ASN A 311 -4.39 20.07 28.11
CA ASN A 311 -5.32 21.11 27.73
C ASN A 311 -6.39 20.56 26.76
N ASN A 312 -7.66 20.63 27.17
CA ASN A 312 -8.82 20.22 26.38
C ASN A 312 -9.40 21.35 25.50
N GLN A 313 -8.81 22.57 25.53
CA GLN A 313 -9.29 23.62 24.67
C GLN A 313 -8.73 23.42 23.27
N ILE A 314 -9.61 23.06 22.35
CA ILE A 314 -9.36 23.26 20.93
C ILE A 314 -9.25 24.77 20.73
N GLY A 315 -8.02 25.31 20.74
CA GLY A 315 -7.77 26.73 20.95
C GLY A 315 -8.14 27.61 19.76
N ALA A 316 -7.89 27.16 18.56
CA ALA A 316 -8.23 27.85 17.33
C ALA A 316 -8.84 26.85 16.37
N PHE A 317 -9.59 27.32 15.38
CA PHE A 317 -9.97 26.46 14.30
C PHE A 317 -8.70 25.88 13.63
N ALA A 318 -8.73 24.65 13.23
CA ALA A 318 -7.60 23.87 12.68
C ALA A 318 -6.61 23.31 13.72
N ASN A 319 -7.03 23.08 14.94
CA ASN A 319 -6.20 22.43 15.95
C ASN A 319 -6.87 21.13 16.42
N ASN A 320 -6.44 20.02 15.83
CA ASN A 320 -6.89 18.67 16.18
C ASN A 320 -5.98 17.97 17.20
N ASP A 321 -4.74 18.46 17.34
CA ASP A 321 -3.72 17.81 18.15
C ASP A 321 -3.90 18.17 19.62
N LEU A 322 -3.94 17.16 20.48
CA LEU A 322 -4.06 17.30 21.92
C LEU A 322 -2.67 17.35 22.56
N VAL A 323 -2.44 18.36 23.39
CA VAL A 323 -1.24 18.40 24.24
C VAL A 323 -1.42 17.39 25.37
N HIS A 324 -0.46 16.51 25.55
CA HIS A 324 -0.50 15.47 26.57
C HIS A 324 0.82 15.36 27.33
N ASN A 325 0.75 14.78 28.50
CA ASN A 325 1.90 14.43 29.32
C ASN A 325 2.03 12.91 29.35
N ASP A 326 3.22 12.41 29.00
CA ASP A 326 3.59 11.00 29.07
C ASP A 326 4.69 10.80 30.12
N PRO A 327 4.33 10.43 31.37
CA PRO A 327 5.30 10.26 32.43
C PRO A 327 6.22 9.03 32.28
N THR A 328 5.86 8.11 31.34
CA THR A 328 6.60 6.87 31.09
C THR A 328 7.45 6.94 29.82
N GLY A 329 7.24 7.96 29.00
CA GLY A 329 7.94 8.18 27.74
C GLY A 329 9.25 8.95 27.90
N ALA A 330 9.85 9.28 26.76
CA ALA A 330 11.04 10.08 26.63
C ALA A 330 10.73 11.51 26.17
N ASP A 331 11.69 12.42 26.31
CA ASP A 331 11.61 13.72 25.65
C ASP A 331 11.90 13.56 24.14
N HIS A 332 10.83 13.33 23.38
CA HIS A 332 10.92 13.03 21.96
C HIS A 332 11.31 14.23 21.09
N SER A 333 11.25 15.45 21.59
CA SER A 333 11.67 16.65 20.86
C SER A 333 13.16 16.63 20.46
N LYS A 334 13.97 15.80 21.12
CA LYS A 334 15.42 15.66 20.89
C LYS A 334 15.79 14.76 19.71
N PHE A 335 14.85 13.98 19.20
CA PHE A 335 15.14 12.97 18.18
C PHE A 335 14.98 13.46 16.74
N GLY A 336 14.06 14.39 16.47
CA GLY A 336 13.60 14.74 15.14
C GLY A 336 14.71 15.08 14.14
N GLU A 337 15.70 15.91 14.55
CA GLU A 337 16.78 16.32 13.67
C GLU A 337 17.69 15.14 13.27
N GLY A 338 18.12 14.34 14.27
CA GLY A 338 18.97 13.17 14.03
C GLY A 338 18.30 12.09 13.18
N LEU A 339 17.03 11.80 13.46
CA LEU A 339 16.23 10.86 12.67
C LEU A 339 16.06 11.32 11.22
N LYS A 340 15.81 12.61 11.00
CA LYS A 340 15.68 13.18 9.66
C LYS A 340 16.98 13.11 8.88
N ILE A 341 18.09 13.60 9.47
CA ILE A 341 19.39 13.65 8.80
C ILE A 341 19.88 12.24 8.46
N SER A 342 19.80 11.29 9.40
CA SER A 342 20.22 9.91 9.16
C SER A 342 19.43 9.26 8.03
N LEU A 343 18.11 9.43 8.02
CA LEU A 343 17.24 8.86 7.01
C LEU A 343 17.59 9.36 5.59
N PHE A 344 17.80 10.67 5.42
CA PHE A 344 18.25 11.23 4.13
C PHE A 344 19.60 10.67 3.68
N ASN A 345 20.53 10.45 4.63
CA ASN A 345 21.80 9.81 4.30
C ASN A 345 21.62 8.35 3.89
N TYR A 346 20.79 7.59 4.62
CA TYR A 346 20.52 6.17 4.28
C TYR A 346 19.89 6.01 2.90
N MET A 347 19.02 6.91 2.49
CA MET A 347 18.42 6.92 1.15
C MET A 347 19.49 7.10 0.03
N GLU A 348 20.59 7.76 0.32
CA GLU A 348 21.73 7.94 -0.58
C GLU A 348 22.83 6.88 -0.36
N GLY A 349 22.57 5.85 0.45
CA GLY A 349 23.51 4.80 0.79
C GLY A 349 24.68 5.28 1.68
N ALA A 350 24.53 6.45 2.33
CA ALA A 350 25.58 7.05 3.13
C ALA A 350 25.35 6.82 4.64
N GLY A 351 26.44 6.61 5.40
CA GLY A 351 26.43 6.48 6.86
C GLY A 351 25.71 5.23 7.38
N LEU A 352 25.57 4.20 6.54
CA LEU A 352 25.03 2.90 6.95
C LEU A 352 25.94 2.17 7.93
N ASP A 353 27.24 2.47 7.91
CA ASP A 353 28.26 1.97 8.84
C ASP A 353 28.35 2.77 10.15
N LYS A 354 27.68 3.92 10.22
CA LYS A 354 27.74 4.83 11.36
C LYS A 354 26.82 4.35 12.50
N PRO A 355 27.31 4.23 13.76
CA PRO A 355 26.45 3.88 14.89
C PRO A 355 25.29 4.87 15.06
N VAL A 356 24.05 4.36 15.15
CA VAL A 356 22.82 5.19 15.08
C VAL A 356 22.74 6.28 16.14
N HIS A 357 23.24 6.02 17.37
CA HIS A 357 23.21 7.02 18.45
C HIS A 357 24.12 8.23 18.19
N THR A 358 25.04 8.15 17.20
CA THR A 358 25.96 9.25 16.88
C THR A 358 25.38 10.29 15.91
N TRP A 359 24.18 10.07 15.43
CA TRP A 359 23.46 11.05 14.59
C TRP A 359 22.85 12.20 15.40
N PHE A 360 22.82 12.08 16.73
CA PHE A 360 22.20 13.05 17.63
C PHE A 360 23.22 13.97 18.28
N LYS A 361 22.78 15.19 18.65
CA LYS A 361 23.60 16.15 19.41
C LYS A 361 23.72 15.72 20.86
N GLU A 362 22.66 15.15 21.42
CA GLU A 362 22.60 14.62 22.76
C GLU A 362 23.24 13.23 22.85
N LYS A 363 23.66 12.86 24.04
CA LYS A 363 24.21 11.54 24.30
C LYS A 363 23.09 10.53 24.54
N PHE A 364 22.85 9.66 23.57
CA PHE A 364 21.91 8.54 23.66
C PHE A 364 22.64 7.20 23.87
N PRO A 365 21.91 6.16 24.37
CA PRO A 365 22.48 4.82 24.47
C PRO A 365 22.80 4.23 23.11
N ALA A 366 23.69 3.24 23.08
CA ALA A 366 23.88 2.42 21.87
C ALA A 366 22.66 1.52 21.66
N THR A 367 22.46 1.08 20.42
CA THR A 367 21.40 0.11 20.11
C THR A 367 21.63 -1.24 20.80
N THR A 368 20.55 -1.93 21.13
CA THR A 368 20.57 -3.32 21.61
C THR A 368 20.31 -4.34 20.49
N ILE A 369 19.95 -3.86 19.29
CA ILE A 369 19.65 -4.71 18.15
C ILE A 369 20.94 -5.31 17.58
N PRO A 370 20.97 -6.63 17.33
CA PRO A 370 22.11 -7.26 16.67
C PRO A 370 22.38 -6.66 15.28
N PRO A 371 23.65 -6.50 14.87
CA PRO A 371 24.00 -5.84 13.60
C PRO A 371 23.48 -6.55 12.34
N ASN A 372 23.12 -7.83 12.42
CA ASN A 372 22.59 -8.65 11.33
C ASN A 372 21.13 -9.10 11.58
N TYR A 373 20.37 -8.36 12.37
CA TYR A 373 19.01 -8.74 12.77
C TYR A 373 18.08 -8.88 11.54
N ILE A 374 18.02 -7.85 10.70
CA ILE A 374 17.18 -7.89 9.48
C ILE A 374 17.72 -8.91 8.48
N GLU A 375 19.04 -8.98 8.26
CA GLU A 375 19.65 -9.99 7.39
C GLU A 375 19.28 -11.42 7.82
N SER A 376 19.33 -11.72 9.13
CA SER A 376 18.95 -13.03 9.65
C SER A 376 17.48 -13.39 9.39
N ILE A 377 16.58 -12.39 9.45
CA ILE A 377 15.17 -12.55 9.08
C ILE A 377 15.03 -12.90 7.60
N LEU A 378 15.72 -12.16 6.74
CA LEU A 378 15.60 -12.32 5.29
C LEU A 378 16.19 -13.63 4.78
N ASN A 379 17.23 -14.15 5.45
CA ASN A 379 17.89 -15.42 5.11
C ASN A 379 17.11 -16.65 5.57
N ASN A 380 16.19 -16.52 6.52
CA ASN A 380 15.33 -17.60 6.95
C ASN A 380 14.22 -17.84 5.92
N ASN A 381 14.41 -18.80 5.02
CA ASN A 381 13.41 -19.18 4.04
C ASN A 381 12.16 -19.77 4.71
N VAL A 382 11.02 -19.13 4.55
CA VAL A 382 9.71 -19.70 4.86
C VAL A 382 9.25 -20.43 3.58
N PRO A 383 9.05 -21.77 3.61
CA PRO A 383 8.58 -22.48 2.44
C PRO A 383 7.23 -21.92 1.98
N LEU A 384 7.09 -21.66 0.69
CA LEU A 384 5.78 -21.42 0.08
C LEU A 384 4.96 -22.70 0.19
N ILE A 385 3.92 -22.70 1.02
CA ILE A 385 2.95 -23.79 1.07
C ILE A 385 2.04 -23.62 -0.14
N ALA A 386 2.26 -24.44 -1.17
CA ALA A 386 1.37 -24.50 -2.32
C ALA A 386 -0.03 -24.97 -1.85
N ASN A 387 -1.06 -24.18 -2.08
CA ASN A 387 -2.44 -24.55 -1.83
C ASN A 387 -3.06 -24.96 -3.18
N GLU A 388 -3.76 -26.10 -3.23
CA GLU A 388 -4.44 -26.61 -4.43
C GLU A 388 -5.43 -25.62 -5.06
N ASN A 389 -5.94 -24.68 -4.25
CA ASN A 389 -6.85 -23.60 -4.69
C ASN A 389 -6.13 -22.34 -5.19
N HIS A 390 -4.80 -22.28 -5.14
CA HIS A 390 -4.08 -21.16 -5.70
C HIS A 390 -4.29 -21.10 -7.21
N LYS A 391 -4.50 -19.89 -7.69
CA LYS A 391 -4.60 -19.62 -9.12
C LYS A 391 -3.21 -19.53 -9.72
N ILE A 392 -3.00 -20.21 -10.83
CA ILE A 392 -1.73 -20.26 -11.55
C ILE A 392 -1.84 -19.34 -12.77
N LEU A 393 -0.88 -18.46 -12.94
CA LEU A 393 -0.78 -17.53 -14.07
C LEU A 393 0.64 -17.58 -14.64
N PHE A 394 0.78 -17.47 -15.97
CA PHE A 394 2.07 -17.35 -16.62
C PHE A 394 2.22 -16.00 -17.31
N LEU A 395 3.14 -15.16 -16.84
CA LEU A 395 3.48 -13.84 -17.39
C LEU A 395 4.75 -13.87 -18.26
N GLY A 396 5.44 -15.01 -18.32
CA GLY A 396 6.69 -15.18 -19.06
C GLY A 396 6.53 -15.17 -20.58
N ASN A 397 7.67 -15.22 -21.27
CA ASN A 397 7.69 -15.44 -22.71
C ASN A 397 7.52 -16.92 -23.03
N ALA A 398 6.84 -17.23 -24.14
CA ALA A 398 6.75 -18.59 -24.63
C ALA A 398 8.17 -19.15 -24.86
N PRO A 399 8.46 -20.40 -24.46
CA PRO A 399 9.78 -20.99 -24.66
C PRO A 399 10.01 -21.34 -26.13
N GLN A 400 11.26 -21.30 -26.55
CA GLN A 400 11.70 -21.97 -27.77
C GLN A 400 11.80 -23.47 -27.46
N THR A 401 11.03 -24.28 -28.18
CA THR A 401 10.99 -25.73 -27.92
C THR A 401 11.75 -26.49 -29.02
N SER A 402 12.68 -27.32 -28.63
CA SER A 402 13.43 -28.22 -29.51
C SER A 402 13.31 -29.68 -29.04
N PHE A 403 13.43 -30.61 -29.96
CA PHE A 403 13.31 -32.03 -29.68
C PHE A 403 14.62 -32.75 -29.99
N PHE A 404 15.00 -33.71 -29.13
CA PHE A 404 16.21 -34.48 -29.27
C PHE A 404 16.04 -35.91 -28.66
N THR A 405 16.97 -36.76 -28.92
CA THR A 405 16.99 -38.13 -28.34
C THR A 405 18.13 -38.23 -27.34
N LYS A 406 17.91 -38.95 -26.22
CA LYS A 406 18.91 -39.20 -25.20
C LYS A 406 18.93 -40.70 -24.93
N THR A 407 20.08 -41.36 -25.14
CA THR A 407 20.25 -42.80 -24.81
C THR A 407 20.89 -42.91 -23.43
N LYS A 408 20.24 -43.67 -22.54
CA LYS A 408 20.73 -43.98 -21.20
C LYS A 408 20.56 -45.46 -20.94
N LYS A 409 21.65 -46.15 -20.61
CA LYS A 409 21.66 -47.65 -20.37
C LYS A 409 21.03 -48.44 -21.50
N GLY A 410 21.30 -48.08 -22.75
CA GLY A 410 20.77 -48.79 -23.93
C GLY A 410 19.30 -48.47 -24.30
N VAL A 411 18.61 -47.63 -23.53
CA VAL A 411 17.23 -47.18 -23.81
C VAL A 411 17.28 -45.77 -24.37
N THR A 412 16.65 -45.57 -25.52
CA THR A 412 16.55 -44.26 -26.18
C THR A 412 15.24 -43.60 -25.76
N HIS A 413 15.37 -42.41 -25.19
CA HIS A 413 14.26 -41.59 -24.76
C HIS A 413 14.08 -40.39 -25.71
N GLN A 414 12.84 -40.10 -26.09
CA GLN A 414 12.47 -38.88 -26.80
C GLN A 414 12.36 -37.73 -25.77
N MET A 415 13.07 -36.61 -26.00
CA MET A 415 13.19 -35.50 -25.08
C MET A 415 12.76 -34.19 -25.75
N ALA A 416 12.32 -33.23 -24.93
CA ALA A 416 12.14 -31.86 -25.31
C ALA A 416 13.05 -30.98 -24.45
N ALA A 417 13.62 -29.93 -25.04
CA ALA A 417 14.28 -28.83 -24.35
C ALA A 417 13.46 -27.54 -24.58
N LEU A 418 13.06 -26.91 -23.50
CA LEU A 418 12.35 -25.64 -23.47
C LEU A 418 13.33 -24.56 -23.03
N LEU A 419 13.63 -23.61 -23.90
CA LEU A 419 14.54 -22.49 -23.65
C LEU A 419 13.74 -21.22 -23.41
N PHE A 420 13.87 -20.64 -22.22
CA PHE A 420 13.25 -19.39 -21.83
C PHE A 420 14.30 -18.28 -21.77
N SER A 421 14.03 -17.16 -22.43
CA SER A 421 14.84 -15.97 -22.30
C SER A 421 14.42 -15.14 -21.09
N THR A 422 15.35 -14.81 -20.21
CA THR A 422 15.17 -13.98 -19.04
C THR A 422 15.94 -12.65 -19.20
N ARG A 423 15.77 -11.71 -18.27
CA ARG A 423 16.56 -10.47 -18.29
C ARG A 423 18.05 -10.69 -18.03
N THR A 424 18.40 -11.76 -17.33
CA THR A 424 19.76 -12.04 -16.85
C THR A 424 20.41 -13.20 -17.59
N GLY A 425 19.71 -13.85 -18.53
CA GLY A 425 20.24 -14.98 -19.26
C GLY A 425 19.15 -15.90 -19.85
N GLU A 426 19.48 -17.16 -19.98
CA GLU A 426 18.61 -18.18 -20.53
C GLU A 426 18.39 -19.30 -19.49
N LEU A 427 17.16 -19.81 -19.41
CA LEU A 427 16.81 -20.99 -18.61
C LEU A 427 16.41 -22.12 -19.54
N GLU A 428 17.08 -23.26 -19.44
CA GLU A 428 16.75 -24.48 -20.20
C GLU A 428 16.11 -25.53 -19.30
N ILE A 429 14.90 -25.98 -19.67
CA ILE A 429 14.17 -27.07 -18.98
C ILE A 429 14.12 -28.29 -19.92
N LYS A 430 14.62 -29.45 -19.44
CA LYS A 430 14.59 -30.72 -20.18
C LYS A 430 13.56 -31.69 -19.61
N LEU A 431 12.61 -32.11 -20.44
CA LEU A 431 11.49 -32.98 -20.09
C LEU A 431 11.38 -34.14 -21.10
N THR A 432 10.47 -35.09 -20.85
CA THR A 432 10.07 -35.99 -21.91
C THR A 432 9.41 -35.25 -23.04
N ARG A 433 9.39 -35.78 -24.25
CA ARG A 433 8.80 -35.08 -25.40
C ARG A 433 7.34 -34.73 -25.16
N GLU A 434 6.57 -35.64 -24.62
CA GLU A 434 5.14 -35.49 -24.35
C GLU A 434 4.91 -34.42 -23.29
N GLN A 435 5.68 -34.43 -22.18
CA GLN A 435 5.63 -33.39 -21.13
C GLN A 435 6.01 -32.02 -21.67
N GLY A 436 7.05 -31.95 -22.52
CA GLY A 436 7.48 -30.71 -23.12
C GLY A 436 6.43 -30.08 -24.05
N ILE A 437 5.78 -30.91 -24.90
CA ILE A 437 4.67 -30.47 -25.77
C ILE A 437 3.51 -29.96 -24.93
N TRP A 438 3.09 -30.74 -23.92
CA TRP A 438 2.01 -30.37 -23.03
C TRP A 438 2.30 -29.06 -22.30
N LEU A 439 3.48 -28.92 -21.70
CA LEU A 439 3.84 -27.73 -20.92
C LEU A 439 3.87 -26.46 -21.81
N THR A 440 4.46 -26.58 -23.02
CA THR A 440 4.49 -25.47 -23.97
C THR A 440 3.07 -25.01 -24.34
N ALA A 441 2.18 -25.96 -24.65
CA ALA A 441 0.79 -25.65 -24.97
C ALA A 441 0.03 -25.02 -23.80
N MET A 442 0.24 -25.55 -22.57
CA MET A 442 -0.39 -25.01 -21.36
C MET A 442 0.06 -23.57 -21.06
N LEU A 443 1.38 -23.29 -21.11
CA LEU A 443 1.93 -21.96 -20.89
C LEU A 443 1.43 -20.97 -21.95
N GLN A 444 1.34 -21.38 -23.21
CA GLN A 444 0.79 -20.56 -24.28
C GLN A 444 -0.70 -20.27 -24.06
N HIS A 445 -1.47 -21.26 -23.65
CA HIS A 445 -2.89 -21.11 -23.36
C HIS A 445 -3.13 -20.16 -22.18
N MET A 446 -2.31 -20.23 -21.13
CA MET A 446 -2.35 -19.27 -20.01
C MET A 446 -2.08 -17.83 -20.48
N LYS A 447 -1.20 -17.63 -21.45
CA LYS A 447 -0.80 -16.32 -21.95
C LYS A 447 -1.83 -15.71 -22.91
N GLU A 448 -2.40 -16.49 -23.83
CA GLU A 448 -3.31 -16.00 -24.87
C GLU A 448 -4.69 -15.63 -24.32
N ASN A 449 -5.14 -16.38 -23.33
CA ASN A 449 -6.48 -16.21 -22.79
C ASN A 449 -6.49 -15.42 -21.48
N GLY A 450 -5.71 -14.45 -21.21
CA GLY A 450 -5.66 -13.61 -19.99
C GLY A 450 -6.75 -13.78 -18.91
N GLU A 451 -7.80 -14.55 -19.22
CA GLU A 451 -8.90 -15.02 -18.39
C GLU A 451 -8.67 -16.42 -17.81
N ALA A 452 -7.78 -17.18 -18.39
CA ALA A 452 -7.52 -18.57 -17.98
C ALA A 452 -6.56 -18.61 -16.80
N ILE A 453 -7.04 -18.17 -15.65
CA ILE A 453 -6.40 -18.40 -14.37
C ILE A 453 -6.82 -19.83 -13.95
N PHE A 454 -5.92 -20.76 -14.08
CA PHE A 454 -6.17 -22.16 -13.71
C PHE A 454 -5.87 -22.36 -12.22
N THR A 455 -6.70 -23.14 -11.56
CA THR A 455 -6.30 -23.71 -10.27
C THR A 455 -5.28 -24.84 -10.52
N LEU A 456 -4.46 -25.17 -9.53
CA LEU A 456 -3.53 -26.31 -9.64
C LEU A 456 -4.30 -27.61 -9.93
N THR A 457 -5.49 -27.76 -9.38
CA THR A 457 -6.40 -28.89 -9.67
C THR A 457 -6.75 -28.98 -11.15
N GLN A 458 -7.13 -27.87 -11.79
CA GLN A 458 -7.46 -27.83 -13.21
C GLN A 458 -6.25 -28.16 -14.10
N ILE A 459 -5.06 -27.70 -13.72
CA ILE A 459 -3.80 -28.03 -14.41
C ILE A 459 -3.53 -29.54 -14.32
N LYS A 460 -3.71 -30.12 -13.14
CA LYS A 460 -3.55 -31.57 -12.90
C LYS A 460 -4.54 -32.38 -13.70
N GLU A 461 -5.80 -32.00 -13.75
CA GLU A 461 -6.84 -32.62 -14.57
C GLU A 461 -6.46 -32.60 -16.05
N ASN A 462 -6.07 -31.44 -16.56
CA ASN A 462 -5.65 -31.25 -17.95
C ASN A 462 -4.42 -32.14 -18.30
N TYR A 463 -3.43 -32.21 -17.40
CA TYR A 463 -2.27 -33.08 -17.54
C TYR A 463 -2.68 -34.56 -17.68
N THR A 464 -3.57 -35.02 -16.82
CA THR A 464 -4.08 -36.41 -16.83
C THR A 464 -4.92 -36.69 -18.08
N LEU A 465 -5.80 -35.77 -18.49
CA LEU A 465 -6.60 -35.89 -19.72
C LEU A 465 -5.73 -35.96 -20.98
N SER A 466 -4.52 -35.42 -20.94
CA SER A 466 -3.55 -35.50 -22.03
C SER A 466 -2.82 -36.84 -22.10
N GLY A 467 -3.20 -37.80 -21.28
CA GLY A 467 -2.61 -39.14 -21.23
C GLY A 467 -1.29 -39.21 -20.46
N LEU A 468 -0.94 -38.15 -19.72
CA LEU A 468 0.27 -38.12 -18.90
C LEU A 468 -0.03 -38.61 -17.49
N THR A 469 0.94 -39.24 -16.85
CA THR A 469 0.82 -39.79 -15.49
C THR A 469 1.79 -39.11 -14.53
N ASP A 470 1.60 -39.33 -13.24
CA ASP A 470 2.50 -38.88 -12.18
C ASP A 470 2.69 -37.35 -12.12
N PHE A 471 1.57 -36.59 -12.16
CA PHE A 471 1.57 -35.13 -12.12
C PHE A 471 2.39 -34.60 -10.96
N GLU A 472 2.27 -35.15 -9.76
CA GLU A 472 3.00 -34.68 -8.57
C GLU A 472 4.52 -34.78 -8.76
N LEU A 473 4.98 -35.88 -9.35
CA LEU A 473 6.39 -36.10 -9.68
C LEU A 473 6.86 -35.07 -10.74
N PHE A 474 6.03 -34.83 -11.74
CA PHE A 474 6.30 -33.84 -12.78
C PHE A 474 6.35 -32.40 -12.22
N TRP A 475 5.30 -32.02 -11.49
CA TRP A 475 5.15 -30.63 -11.00
C TRP A 475 6.22 -30.27 -9.97
N ASN A 476 6.58 -31.20 -9.10
CA ASN A 476 7.62 -31.00 -8.09
C ASN A 476 9.04 -31.34 -8.60
N ASN A 477 9.21 -31.61 -9.88
CA ASN A 477 10.53 -31.82 -10.46
C ASN A 477 11.34 -30.52 -10.42
N PRO A 478 12.61 -30.51 -9.91
CA PRO A 478 13.44 -29.31 -9.86
C PRO A 478 13.47 -28.47 -11.14
N PRO A 479 13.59 -29.04 -12.36
CA PRO A 479 13.46 -28.29 -13.60
C PRO A 479 12.12 -27.54 -13.78
N VAL A 480 10.99 -28.11 -13.34
CA VAL A 480 9.66 -27.47 -13.44
C VAL A 480 9.53 -26.37 -12.41
N ASN A 481 10.11 -26.55 -11.23
CA ASN A 481 10.14 -25.52 -10.20
C ASN A 481 10.86 -24.23 -10.65
N THR A 482 11.79 -24.31 -11.60
CA THR A 482 12.44 -23.12 -12.15
C THR A 482 11.51 -22.25 -13.02
N LEU A 483 10.30 -22.71 -13.37
CA LEU A 483 9.30 -21.89 -14.07
C LEU A 483 8.89 -20.67 -13.27
N PHE A 484 9.02 -20.67 -11.94
CA PHE A 484 8.79 -19.49 -11.11
C PHE A 484 9.79 -18.35 -11.42
N GLU A 485 10.98 -18.68 -11.90
CA GLU A 485 11.99 -17.70 -12.29
C GLU A 485 11.66 -17.03 -13.63
N VAL A 486 10.83 -17.67 -14.46
CA VAL A 486 10.45 -17.20 -15.78
C VAL A 486 9.00 -16.72 -15.87
N GLY A 487 8.34 -16.53 -14.74
CA GLY A 487 7.03 -15.85 -14.68
C GLY A 487 5.83 -16.77 -14.46
N LEU A 488 5.99 -17.99 -13.99
CA LEU A 488 4.88 -18.78 -13.44
C LEU A 488 4.58 -18.27 -12.02
N LEU A 489 3.34 -17.85 -11.77
CA LEU A 489 2.93 -17.25 -10.51
C LEU A 489 1.81 -18.04 -9.85
N HIS A 490 1.87 -18.16 -8.53
CA HIS A 490 0.80 -18.66 -7.67
C HIS A 490 0.13 -17.47 -6.96
N ILE A 491 -1.09 -17.10 -7.37
CA ILE A 491 -1.80 -15.91 -6.93
C ILE A 491 -3.17 -16.20 -6.30
#